data_a380d3082cfcabfad206f01ddce7e260
#
_entry.id   a380d3082cfcabfad206f01ddce7e260
#
_cell.length_a   1.000
_cell.length_b   1.000
_cell.length_c   1.000
_cell.angle_alpha   90.00
_cell.angle_beta   90.00
_cell.angle_gamma   90.00
#
_symmetry.space_group_name_H-M   'P 1'
#
loop_
_entity.id
_entity.type
_entity.pdbx_description
1 polymer ?
#
loop_
_entity_poly.entity_id
_entity_poly.type
_entity_poly.pdbx_seq_one_letter_code
_entity_poly.pdbx_strand_id
1 'polypeptide(L)'
;PDDIEVVFPMKSGVIARFDNMQTLLGTLLRTKKRSVWGSEYVVAVPTDVTEVEKKAFCDLVLHSEAKAKSVRIVERGLADAVGLGIDIFREKGIFIANFGGGITELSVLSSGGLVLNRLLKIGGDDFDSAITGLVRHNKEFLIGKTTAEMLRKKFGVFEQSTNSTITVSGRDLVTGVPSQTDLSIGIVR
;
A
#
# COMPACT_ATOMS: atom_id res chain seq x y z
N PRO A 1 -22.99 15.19 -3.61
CA PRO A 1 -23.73 14.32 -2.73
C PRO A 1 -22.99 14.26 -1.40
N ASP A 2 -23.61 14.86 -0.39
CA ASP A 2 -22.97 15.08 0.92
C ASP A 2 -22.90 13.83 1.80
N ASP A 3 -23.28 12.66 1.27
CA ASP A 3 -23.46 11.41 2.01
C ASP A 3 -22.53 10.26 1.56
N ILE A 4 -21.40 10.58 0.92
CA ILE A 4 -20.42 9.54 0.52
C ILE A 4 -19.25 9.53 1.50
N GLU A 5 -19.16 8.50 2.34
CA GLU A 5 -17.98 8.26 3.18
C GLU A 5 -17.00 7.32 2.46
N VAL A 6 -15.74 7.75 2.33
CA VAL A 6 -14.66 6.91 1.82
C VAL A 6 -14.02 6.17 2.98
N VAL A 7 -14.09 4.84 2.95
CA VAL A 7 -13.57 3.97 4.00
C VAL A 7 -12.34 3.23 3.51
N PHE A 8 -11.28 3.26 4.31
CA PHE A 8 -10.06 2.46 4.11
C PHE A 8 -10.09 1.26 5.04
N PRO A 9 -10.43 0.05 4.54
CA PRO A 9 -10.61 -1.12 5.40
C PRO A 9 -9.31 -1.71 5.94
N MET A 10 -8.17 -1.36 5.35
CA MET A 10 -6.84 -1.75 5.82
C MET A 10 -6.06 -0.55 6.33
N LYS A 11 -5.27 -0.74 7.40
CA LYS A 11 -4.37 0.26 7.94
C LYS A 11 -3.08 -0.41 8.43
N SER A 12 -1.94 0.14 8.03
CA SER A 12 -0.61 -0.35 8.44
C SER A 12 -0.43 -1.87 8.26
N GLY A 13 -0.95 -2.41 7.15
CA GLY A 13 -0.80 -3.83 6.79
C GLY A 13 -1.79 -4.79 7.45
N VAL A 14 -2.70 -4.32 8.31
CA VAL A 14 -3.70 -5.15 9.00
C VAL A 14 -5.14 -4.74 8.64
N ILE A 15 -6.09 -5.64 8.87
CA ILE A 15 -7.52 -5.37 8.66
C ILE A 15 -8.03 -4.49 9.80
N ALA A 16 -8.38 -3.25 9.48
CA ALA A 16 -8.90 -2.28 10.44
C ALA A 16 -10.43 -2.31 10.54
N ARG A 17 -11.12 -2.63 9.43
CA ARG A 17 -12.59 -2.73 9.36
C ARG A 17 -12.97 -3.99 8.59
N PHE A 18 -13.33 -5.04 9.32
CA PHE A 18 -13.55 -6.38 8.76
C PHE A 18 -14.70 -6.40 7.74
N ASP A 19 -15.87 -5.85 8.06
CA ASP A 19 -17.04 -5.88 7.20
C ASP A 19 -16.82 -5.13 5.88
N ASN A 20 -16.16 -3.96 5.95
CA ASN A 20 -15.80 -3.19 4.76
C ASN A 20 -14.79 -3.94 3.89
N MET A 21 -13.82 -4.64 4.51
CA MET A 21 -12.84 -5.45 3.79
C MET A 21 -13.50 -6.67 3.14
N GLN A 22 -14.46 -7.29 3.81
CA GLN A 22 -15.23 -8.41 3.27
C GLN A 22 -16.06 -7.99 2.05
N THR A 23 -16.70 -6.83 2.11
CA THR A 23 -17.46 -6.26 0.99
C THR A 23 -16.55 -5.95 -0.19
N LEU A 24 -15.38 -5.32 0.06
CA LEU A 24 -14.39 -5.02 -0.96
C LEU A 24 -13.86 -6.29 -1.62
N LEU A 25 -13.46 -7.28 -0.82
CA LEU A 25 -12.98 -8.57 -1.31
C LEU A 25 -14.05 -9.29 -2.13
N GLY A 26 -15.29 -9.33 -1.65
CA GLY A 26 -16.42 -9.93 -2.38
C GLY A 26 -16.61 -9.28 -3.75
N THR A 27 -16.52 -7.96 -3.84
CA THR A 27 -16.63 -7.22 -5.10
C THR A 27 -15.48 -7.57 -6.05
N LEU A 28 -14.24 -7.62 -5.56
CA LEU A 28 -13.07 -7.97 -6.37
C LEU A 28 -13.15 -9.41 -6.88
N LEU A 29 -13.61 -10.35 -6.06
CA LEU A 29 -13.69 -11.76 -6.40
C LEU A 29 -14.86 -12.08 -7.36
N ARG A 30 -15.92 -11.24 -7.41
CA ARG A 30 -17.01 -11.39 -8.39
C ARG A 30 -16.52 -11.27 -9.84
N THR A 31 -15.42 -10.59 -10.08
CA THR A 31 -14.84 -10.44 -11.43
C THR A 31 -14.15 -11.70 -11.94
N LYS A 32 -13.89 -12.68 -11.07
CA LYS A 32 -13.24 -13.96 -11.44
C LYS A 32 -14.26 -15.04 -11.77
N LYS A 33 -13.94 -15.90 -12.73
CA LYS A 33 -14.74 -17.11 -13.02
C LYS A 33 -14.75 -18.00 -11.77
N ARG A 34 -15.94 -18.25 -11.25
CA ARG A 34 -16.13 -19.12 -10.06
C ARG A 34 -16.00 -20.58 -10.46
N SER A 35 -15.19 -21.35 -9.70
CA SER A 35 -15.18 -22.79 -9.78
C SER A 35 -16.43 -23.38 -9.09
N VAL A 36 -17.09 -24.34 -9.73
CA VAL A 36 -18.23 -25.05 -9.15
C VAL A 36 -17.78 -25.88 -7.92
N TRP A 37 -16.52 -26.32 -7.93
CA TRP A 37 -15.93 -27.19 -6.90
C TRP A 37 -15.28 -26.43 -5.75
N GLY A 38 -15.39 -25.11 -5.71
CA GLY A 38 -14.67 -24.24 -4.81
C GLY A 38 -13.24 -23.95 -5.31
N SER A 39 -12.55 -23.04 -4.63
CA SER A 39 -11.18 -22.63 -4.96
C SER A 39 -10.29 -22.71 -3.73
N GLU A 40 -9.03 -23.02 -3.94
CA GLU A 40 -7.99 -22.88 -2.93
C GLU A 40 -7.38 -21.49 -3.04
N TYR A 41 -7.17 -20.86 -1.90
CA TYR A 41 -6.61 -19.51 -1.82
C TYR A 41 -5.30 -19.54 -1.07
N VAL A 42 -4.33 -18.77 -1.57
CA VAL A 42 -3.11 -18.43 -0.88
C VAL A 42 -3.14 -16.93 -0.59
N VAL A 43 -2.99 -16.55 0.67
CA VAL A 43 -3.00 -15.15 1.12
C VAL A 43 -1.64 -14.78 1.63
N ALA A 44 -0.99 -13.85 0.95
CA ALA A 44 0.28 -13.28 1.41
C ALA A 44 -0.01 -12.22 2.47
N VAL A 45 0.58 -12.39 3.65
CA VAL A 45 0.44 -11.47 4.78
C VAL A 45 1.80 -10.92 5.20
N PRO A 46 1.87 -9.75 5.83
CA PRO A 46 3.11 -9.26 6.42
C PRO A 46 3.64 -10.26 7.47
N THR A 47 4.94 -10.38 7.56
CA THR A 47 5.55 -11.42 8.43
C THR A 47 5.37 -11.12 9.92
N ASP A 48 5.24 -9.85 10.30
CA ASP A 48 5.13 -9.41 11.70
C ASP A 48 3.66 -9.29 12.17
N VAL A 49 2.75 -10.07 11.56
CA VAL A 49 1.36 -10.15 12.00
C VAL A 49 1.17 -11.21 13.07
N THR A 50 0.30 -10.92 14.03
CA THR A 50 -0.06 -11.85 15.10
C THR A 50 -0.87 -13.03 14.57
N GLU A 51 -0.96 -14.12 15.33
CA GLU A 51 -1.80 -15.28 14.99
C GLU A 51 -3.29 -14.91 14.86
N VAL A 52 -3.74 -13.94 15.66
CA VAL A 52 -5.12 -13.41 15.56
C VAL A 52 -5.34 -12.70 14.24
N GLU A 53 -4.38 -11.88 13.79
CA GLU A 53 -4.46 -11.21 12.49
C GLU A 53 -4.36 -12.20 11.33
N LYS A 54 -3.50 -13.22 11.41
CA LYS A 54 -3.45 -14.31 10.41
C LYS A 54 -4.80 -15.00 10.31
N LYS A 55 -5.42 -15.30 11.44
CA LYS A 55 -6.77 -15.88 11.48
C LYS A 55 -7.79 -14.95 10.83
N ALA A 56 -7.75 -13.66 11.11
CA ALA A 56 -8.65 -12.68 10.49
C ALA A 56 -8.53 -12.66 8.96
N PHE A 57 -7.32 -12.78 8.41
CA PHE A 57 -7.12 -12.91 6.96
C PHE A 57 -7.72 -14.22 6.40
N CYS A 58 -7.56 -15.34 7.11
CA CYS A 58 -8.20 -16.60 6.73
C CYS A 58 -9.72 -16.48 6.75
N ASP A 59 -10.29 -15.97 7.85
CA ASP A 59 -11.72 -15.84 8.05
C ASP A 59 -12.34 -14.90 7.01
N LEU A 60 -11.65 -13.82 6.64
CA LEU A 60 -12.07 -12.91 5.59
C LEU A 60 -12.34 -13.65 4.26
N VAL A 61 -11.43 -14.55 3.87
CA VAL A 61 -11.57 -15.29 2.61
C VAL A 61 -12.58 -16.43 2.74
N LEU A 62 -12.56 -17.19 3.85
CA LEU A 62 -13.47 -18.31 4.10
C LEU A 62 -14.94 -17.88 4.16
N HIS A 63 -15.21 -16.73 4.79
CA HIS A 63 -16.58 -16.20 4.94
C HIS A 63 -16.98 -15.23 3.83
N SER A 64 -16.10 -15.05 2.81
CA SER A 64 -16.45 -14.26 1.64
C SER A 64 -17.30 -15.07 0.64
N GLU A 65 -17.88 -14.38 -0.34
CA GLU A 65 -18.56 -15.04 -1.47
C GLU A 65 -17.63 -15.86 -2.37
N ALA A 66 -16.34 -15.97 -2.01
CA ALA A 66 -15.32 -16.65 -2.80
C ALA A 66 -15.52 -18.16 -2.93
N LYS A 67 -16.38 -18.79 -2.09
CA LYS A 67 -16.53 -20.25 -1.99
C LYS A 67 -15.18 -20.94 -1.83
N ALA A 68 -14.38 -20.45 -0.88
CA ALA A 68 -13.08 -20.99 -0.59
C ALA A 68 -13.21 -22.42 -0.03
N LYS A 69 -12.50 -23.38 -0.64
CA LYS A 69 -12.35 -24.74 -0.14
C LYS A 69 -11.27 -24.80 0.94
N SER A 70 -10.20 -24.07 0.75
CA SER A 70 -9.12 -23.92 1.73
C SER A 70 -8.43 -22.57 1.56
N VAL A 71 -7.84 -22.08 2.65
CA VAL A 71 -7.02 -20.88 2.67
C VAL A 71 -5.69 -21.21 3.33
N ARG A 72 -4.60 -20.84 2.67
CA ARG A 72 -3.24 -20.95 3.20
C ARG A 72 -2.64 -19.57 3.35
N ILE A 73 -1.96 -19.32 4.44
CA ILE A 73 -1.19 -18.11 4.66
C ILE A 73 0.25 -18.36 4.21
N VAL A 74 0.83 -17.36 3.57
CA VAL A 74 2.23 -17.30 3.19
C VAL A 74 2.82 -15.95 3.62
N GLU A 75 4.06 -15.95 4.01
CA GLU A 75 4.78 -14.71 4.31
C GLU A 75 5.02 -13.91 3.04
N ARG A 76 4.79 -12.60 3.11
CA ARG A 76 4.87 -11.71 1.94
C ARG A 76 6.24 -11.78 1.27
N GLY A 77 7.34 -11.76 2.04
CA GLY A 77 8.69 -11.83 1.47
C GLY A 77 8.92 -13.08 0.60
N LEU A 78 8.35 -14.24 0.99
CA LEU A 78 8.40 -15.44 0.16
C LEU A 78 7.55 -15.30 -1.11
N ALA A 79 6.34 -14.76 -0.97
CA ALA A 79 5.46 -14.53 -2.11
C ALA A 79 6.06 -13.54 -3.11
N ASP A 80 6.71 -12.49 -2.61
CA ASP A 80 7.41 -11.49 -3.44
C ASP A 80 8.56 -12.11 -4.22
N ALA A 81 9.40 -12.96 -3.58
CA ALA A 81 10.50 -13.66 -4.23
C ALA A 81 9.99 -14.55 -5.39
N VAL A 82 8.96 -15.34 -5.11
CA VAL A 82 8.34 -16.20 -6.12
C VAL A 82 7.73 -15.37 -7.25
N GLY A 83 7.05 -14.27 -6.91
CA GLY A 83 6.46 -13.34 -7.88
C GLY A 83 7.49 -12.67 -8.79
N LEU A 84 8.70 -12.44 -8.30
CA LEU A 84 9.85 -11.93 -9.07
C LEU A 84 10.55 -13.04 -9.90
N GLY A 85 10.10 -14.29 -9.81
CA GLY A 85 10.71 -15.42 -10.51
C GLY A 85 12.04 -15.88 -9.93
N ILE A 86 12.32 -15.53 -8.68
CA ILE A 86 13.55 -15.91 -7.99
C ILE A 86 13.43 -17.36 -7.50
N ASP A 87 14.41 -18.20 -7.81
CA ASP A 87 14.50 -19.58 -7.27
C ASP A 87 15.03 -19.52 -5.82
N ILE A 88 14.10 -19.44 -4.87
CA ILE A 88 14.43 -19.30 -3.43
C ILE A 88 15.23 -20.47 -2.87
N PHE A 89 15.24 -21.65 -3.53
CA PHE A 89 15.98 -22.82 -3.07
C PHE A 89 17.42 -22.84 -3.57
N ARG A 90 17.70 -22.21 -4.70
CA ARG A 90 19.05 -22.16 -5.29
C ARG A 90 19.87 -20.98 -4.82
N GLU A 91 19.20 -19.87 -4.57
CA GLU A 91 19.87 -18.63 -4.15
C GLU A 91 20.30 -18.71 -2.68
N LYS A 92 21.55 -18.31 -2.42
CA LYS A 92 22.15 -18.37 -1.07
C LYS A 92 21.82 -17.15 -0.19
N GLY A 93 21.25 -16.13 -0.76
CA GLY A 93 20.84 -14.93 -0.03
C GLY A 93 20.07 -14.00 -0.95
N ILE A 94 18.83 -13.67 -0.57
CA ILE A 94 17.94 -12.80 -1.31
C ILE A 94 17.52 -11.70 -0.36
N PHE A 95 17.74 -10.45 -0.74
CA PHE A 95 17.19 -9.31 -0.01
C PHE A 95 16.05 -8.70 -0.83
N ILE A 96 14.89 -8.56 -0.21
CA ILE A 96 13.71 -7.96 -0.81
C ILE A 96 13.26 -6.79 0.05
N ALA A 97 13.04 -5.65 -0.60
CA ALA A 97 12.42 -4.48 -0.01
C ALA A 97 11.06 -4.22 -0.71
N ASN A 98 9.97 -4.42 0.02
CA ASN A 98 8.61 -4.18 -0.45
C ASN A 98 8.12 -2.84 0.11
N PHE A 99 7.98 -1.83 -0.75
CA PHE A 99 7.49 -0.50 -0.40
C PHE A 99 6.00 -0.40 -0.68
N GLY A 100 5.19 -0.56 0.35
CA GLY A 100 3.72 -0.46 0.28
C GLY A 100 3.18 0.95 0.52
N GLY A 101 1.86 1.06 0.54
CA GLY A 101 1.17 2.32 0.86
C GLY A 101 1.35 2.74 2.32
N GLY A 102 1.12 1.83 3.27
CA GLY A 102 1.19 2.12 4.70
C GLY A 102 2.30 1.42 5.47
N ILE A 103 3.06 0.53 4.82
CA ILE A 103 4.18 -0.21 5.41
C ILE A 103 5.29 -0.46 4.39
N THR A 104 6.50 -0.57 4.90
CA THR A 104 7.65 -1.10 4.14
C THR A 104 8.13 -2.38 4.83
N GLU A 105 8.31 -3.45 4.08
CA GLU A 105 8.78 -4.74 4.59
C GLU A 105 10.13 -5.07 3.97
N LEU A 106 11.12 -5.37 4.82
CA LEU A 106 12.46 -5.76 4.42
C LEU A 106 12.66 -7.23 4.79
N SER A 107 12.89 -8.08 3.80
CA SER A 107 13.00 -9.52 3.98
C SER A 107 14.34 -10.05 3.48
N VAL A 108 14.95 -10.93 4.25
CA VAL A 108 16.12 -11.71 3.84
C VAL A 108 15.72 -13.17 3.79
N LEU A 109 15.88 -13.79 2.63
CA LEU A 109 15.60 -15.21 2.43
C LEU A 109 16.90 -15.96 2.12
N SER A 110 16.95 -17.20 2.56
CA SER A 110 18.03 -18.12 2.23
C SER A 110 17.53 -19.56 2.29
N SER A 111 18.01 -20.39 1.37
CA SER A 111 17.71 -21.83 1.34
C SER A 111 16.20 -22.15 1.43
N GLY A 112 15.40 -21.39 0.73
CA GLY A 112 13.95 -21.59 0.64
C GLY A 112 13.12 -21.04 1.80
N GLY A 113 13.74 -20.34 2.75
CA GLY A 113 13.07 -19.80 3.94
C GLY A 113 13.39 -18.34 4.24
N LEU A 114 12.54 -17.74 5.05
CA LEU A 114 12.74 -16.40 5.61
C LEU A 114 13.72 -16.47 6.77
N VAL A 115 14.82 -15.73 6.70
CA VAL A 115 15.89 -15.69 7.73
C VAL A 115 15.74 -14.46 8.62
N LEU A 116 15.42 -13.32 8.02
CA LEU A 116 15.23 -12.06 8.71
C LEU A 116 14.10 -11.28 8.06
N ASN A 117 13.29 -10.64 8.89
CA ASN A 117 12.28 -9.72 8.44
C ASN A 117 12.25 -8.47 9.31
N ARG A 118 11.93 -7.34 8.69
CA ARG A 118 11.67 -6.07 9.38
C ARG A 118 10.49 -5.39 8.74
N LEU A 119 9.51 -5.07 9.54
CA LEU A 119 8.36 -4.29 9.14
C LEU A 119 8.50 -2.87 9.67
N LEU A 120 8.47 -1.90 8.76
CA LEU A 120 8.49 -0.48 9.06
C LEU A 120 7.07 0.06 8.80
N LYS A 121 6.49 0.74 9.78
CA LYS A 121 5.19 1.41 9.65
C LYS A 121 5.36 2.77 8.95
N ILE A 122 6.06 2.75 7.82
CA ILE A 122 6.31 3.89 6.94
C ILE A 122 6.06 3.41 5.52
N GLY A 123 5.26 4.14 4.77
CA GLY A 123 4.94 3.81 3.38
C GLY A 123 4.62 5.05 2.55
N GLY A 124 4.05 4.83 1.38
CA GLY A 124 3.69 5.90 0.45
C GLY A 124 2.78 6.96 1.06
N ASP A 125 1.87 6.56 1.95
CA ASP A 125 0.93 7.46 2.63
C ASP A 125 1.65 8.46 3.56
N ASP A 126 2.75 8.04 4.19
CA ASP A 126 3.55 8.91 5.06
C ASP A 126 4.33 9.92 4.23
N PHE A 127 4.89 9.49 3.09
CA PHE A 127 5.54 10.40 2.15
C PHE A 127 4.56 11.42 1.56
N ASP A 128 3.35 11.00 1.19
CA ASP A 128 2.31 11.90 0.69
C ASP A 128 1.89 12.92 1.76
N SER A 129 1.82 12.48 3.01
CA SER A 129 1.53 13.36 4.16
C SER A 129 2.66 14.35 4.41
N ALA A 130 3.92 13.92 4.30
CA ALA A 130 5.08 14.79 4.42
C ALA A 130 5.10 15.86 3.32
N ILE A 131 4.83 15.49 2.06
CA ILE A 131 4.72 16.42 0.93
C ILE A 131 3.61 17.45 1.18
N THR A 132 2.44 16.99 1.64
CA THR A 132 1.33 17.90 2.00
C THR A 132 1.75 18.89 3.09
N GLY A 133 2.47 18.42 4.11
CA GLY A 133 3.01 19.24 5.19
C GLY A 133 4.03 20.28 4.69
N LEU A 134 4.93 19.87 3.81
CA LEU A 134 5.94 20.78 3.22
C LEU A 134 5.29 21.86 2.36
N VAL A 135 4.32 21.51 1.52
CA VAL A 135 3.60 22.50 0.69
C VAL A 135 2.84 23.47 1.58
N ARG A 136 2.15 22.95 2.61
CA ARG A 136 1.42 23.78 3.58
C ARG A 136 2.34 24.77 4.29
N HIS A 137 3.50 24.31 4.74
CA HIS A 137 4.45 25.14 5.48
C HIS A 137 5.13 26.20 4.59
N ASN A 138 5.54 25.82 3.39
CA ASN A 138 6.34 26.68 2.52
C ASN A 138 5.52 27.64 1.65
N LYS A 139 4.27 27.31 1.39
CA LYS A 139 3.41 28.05 0.48
C LYS A 139 2.08 28.51 1.08
N GLU A 140 1.81 28.18 2.35
CA GLU A 140 0.50 28.41 2.98
C GLU A 140 -0.65 27.89 2.12
N PHE A 141 -0.43 26.73 1.51
CA PHE A 141 -1.31 26.14 0.50
C PHE A 141 -1.61 24.68 0.84
N LEU A 142 -2.89 24.30 0.82
CA LEU A 142 -3.33 22.94 1.12
C LEU A 142 -3.62 22.18 -0.16
N ILE A 143 -2.89 21.09 -0.39
CA ILE A 143 -3.13 20.14 -1.47
C ILE A 143 -3.82 18.87 -0.96
N GLY A 144 -4.57 18.21 -1.82
CA GLY A 144 -5.19 16.92 -1.52
C GLY A 144 -4.20 15.75 -1.60
N LYS A 145 -4.57 14.61 -0.98
CA LYS A 145 -3.76 13.37 -0.97
C LYS A 145 -3.40 12.90 -2.38
N THR A 146 -4.34 12.93 -3.31
CA THR A 146 -4.10 12.52 -4.71
C THR A 146 -3.05 13.41 -5.40
N THR A 147 -3.06 14.70 -5.10
CA THR A 147 -2.06 15.65 -5.62
C THR A 147 -0.68 15.35 -5.02
N ALA A 148 -0.60 15.08 -3.72
CA ALA A 148 0.65 14.70 -3.05
C ALA A 148 1.22 13.40 -3.63
N GLU A 149 0.40 12.38 -3.82
CA GLU A 149 0.80 11.12 -4.46
C GLU A 149 1.31 11.34 -5.90
N MET A 150 0.64 12.17 -6.67
CA MET A 150 1.07 12.55 -8.03
C MET A 150 2.43 13.26 -7.99
N LEU A 151 2.65 14.18 -7.05
CA LEU A 151 3.94 14.86 -6.85
C LEU A 151 5.04 13.87 -6.49
N ARG A 152 4.80 12.96 -5.55
CA ARG A 152 5.76 11.90 -5.16
C ARG A 152 6.15 11.03 -6.35
N LYS A 153 5.17 10.56 -7.11
CA LYS A 153 5.42 9.71 -8.29
C LYS A 153 6.18 10.44 -9.40
N LYS A 154 5.89 11.73 -9.58
CA LYS A 154 6.51 12.53 -10.64
C LYS A 154 7.92 13.02 -10.27
N PHE A 155 8.13 13.38 -9.01
CA PHE A 155 9.38 14.00 -8.54
C PHE A 155 10.21 13.10 -7.62
N GLY A 156 9.69 11.95 -7.20
CA GLY A 156 10.43 10.96 -6.43
C GLY A 156 11.51 10.23 -7.19
N VAL A 157 11.58 10.41 -8.51
CA VAL A 157 12.68 9.92 -9.33
C VAL A 157 13.84 10.90 -9.21
N PHE A 158 15.06 10.38 -9.03
CA PHE A 158 16.32 11.15 -8.90
C PHE A 158 16.72 11.90 -10.19
N GLU A 159 15.79 12.60 -10.82
CA GLU A 159 16.11 13.46 -11.94
C GLU A 159 16.82 14.73 -11.48
N GLN A 160 17.95 15.00 -12.10
CA GLN A 160 18.89 16.07 -11.71
C GLN A 160 18.43 17.51 -12.07
N SER A 161 17.28 17.70 -12.70
CA SER A 161 16.81 19.02 -13.07
C SER A 161 16.07 19.71 -11.93
N THR A 162 16.77 20.53 -11.17
CA THR A 162 16.28 21.31 -10.02
C THR A 162 15.29 22.43 -10.38
N ASN A 163 15.07 22.71 -11.67
CA ASN A 163 14.31 23.89 -12.14
C ASN A 163 12.90 23.56 -12.70
N SER A 164 12.44 22.33 -12.59
CA SER A 164 11.07 22.01 -13.04
C SER A 164 10.04 22.52 -12.04
N THR A 165 9.01 23.18 -12.56
CA THR A 165 7.84 23.59 -11.79
C THR A 165 6.62 22.81 -12.26
N ILE A 166 5.65 22.67 -11.37
CA ILE A 166 4.34 22.09 -11.66
C ILE A 166 3.25 22.93 -11.02
N THR A 167 2.24 23.26 -11.78
CA THR A 167 1.04 23.93 -11.28
C THR A 167 0.11 22.89 -10.64
N VAL A 168 -0.29 23.11 -9.41
CA VAL A 168 -1.22 22.25 -8.66
C VAL A 168 -2.43 23.03 -8.20
N SER A 169 -3.58 22.36 -8.14
CA SER A 169 -4.81 22.89 -7.57
C SER A 169 -4.93 22.51 -6.10
N GLY A 170 -5.46 23.42 -5.30
CA GLY A 170 -5.65 23.23 -3.88
C GLY A 170 -6.43 24.37 -3.24
N ARG A 171 -6.19 24.61 -1.95
CA ARG A 171 -6.81 25.70 -1.20
C ARG A 171 -5.72 26.62 -0.65
N ASP A 172 -5.81 27.87 -0.98
CA ASP A 172 -5.01 28.92 -0.37
C ASP A 172 -5.45 29.10 1.09
N LEU A 173 -4.52 29.00 2.03
CA LEU A 173 -4.83 29.06 3.47
C LEU A 173 -4.95 30.50 3.99
N VAL A 174 -4.44 31.48 3.26
CA VAL A 174 -4.56 32.91 3.62
C VAL A 174 -5.95 33.42 3.23
N THR A 175 -6.36 33.16 2.00
CA THR A 175 -7.66 33.63 1.45
C THR A 175 -8.80 32.67 1.73
N GLY A 176 -8.51 31.40 2.00
CA GLY A 176 -9.48 30.34 2.26
C GLY A 176 -10.19 29.82 1.01
N VAL A 177 -9.83 30.28 -0.19
CA VAL A 177 -10.52 29.90 -1.45
C VAL A 177 -9.74 28.86 -2.25
N PRO A 178 -10.42 28.05 -3.09
CA PRO A 178 -9.76 27.20 -4.06
C PRO A 178 -8.90 28.04 -5.03
N SER A 179 -7.67 27.59 -5.28
CA SER A 179 -6.70 28.30 -6.10
C SER A 179 -5.72 27.34 -6.75
N GLN A 180 -4.78 27.89 -7.52
CA GLN A 180 -3.64 27.15 -8.10
C GLN A 180 -2.33 27.81 -7.70
N THR A 181 -1.29 27.00 -7.52
CA THR A 181 0.05 27.49 -7.22
C THR A 181 1.11 26.66 -7.94
N ASP A 182 2.23 27.31 -8.22
CA ASP A 182 3.39 26.65 -8.82
C ASP A 182 4.32 26.12 -7.72
N LEU A 183 4.62 24.85 -7.80
CA LEU A 183 5.55 24.15 -6.92
C LEU A 183 6.84 23.81 -7.68
N SER A 184 7.97 24.16 -7.12
CA SER A 184 9.27 23.70 -7.61
C SER A 184 9.60 22.31 -7.07
N ILE A 185 10.35 21.52 -7.82
CA ILE A 185 10.84 20.18 -7.38
C ILE A 185 11.58 20.26 -6.04
N GLY A 186 12.30 21.36 -5.80
CA GLY A 186 13.04 21.56 -4.55
C GLY A 186 12.19 21.54 -3.26
N ILE A 187 10.85 21.64 -3.36
CA ILE A 187 9.94 21.51 -2.21
C ILE A 187 9.76 20.04 -1.77
N VAL A 188 9.95 19.09 -2.70
CA VAL A 188 9.68 17.66 -2.45
C VAL A 188 10.97 16.87 -2.13
N ARG A 189 12.12 17.51 -2.19
CA ARG A 189 13.43 17.00 -1.78
C ARG A 189 13.75 17.41 -0.34
#